data_441f33565951af19160fd8e09c26cb37
#
_entry.id   441f33565951af19160fd8e09c26cb37
#
_cell.length_a   1.000
_cell.length_b   1.000
_cell.length_c   1.000
_cell.angle_alpha   90.00
_cell.angle_beta   90.00
_cell.angle_gamma   90.00
#
_symmetry.space_group_name_H-M   'P 1'
#
loop_
_entity.id
_entity.type
_entity.pdbx_description
1 polymer ?
#
loop_
_entity_poly.entity_id
_entity_poly.type
_entity_poly.pdbx_seq_one_letter_code
_entity_poly.pdbx_strand_id
1 'polypeptide(L)'
;MNTSPSTPDHETDDSHPAFRYDAHLAERIETDWQERWANENTYRVSNLPAMEESRGSVAEKRQKLFVMDMFPYPSGAGLHVGHPLGYIGTDVFARYKRMRGYDVLHTMGYDAFGLPAEEHARQTGEHPRVNTEKNIA
;
A
#
# COMPACT_ATOMS: atom_id res chain seq x y z
N MET A 1 -49.44 10.91 -8.43
CA MET A 1 -48.77 11.41 -7.23
C MET A 1 -47.33 10.88 -7.30
N ASN A 2 -46.42 11.76 -7.64
CA ASN A 2 -45.03 11.41 -7.92
C ASN A 2 -44.18 11.89 -6.74
N THR A 3 -43.74 10.99 -5.88
CA THR A 3 -42.86 11.32 -4.76
C THR A 3 -41.45 10.99 -5.18
N SER A 4 -40.67 12.04 -5.51
CA SER A 4 -39.24 11.96 -5.68
C SER A 4 -38.56 11.64 -4.35
N PRO A 5 -37.52 10.79 -4.31
CA PRO A 5 -36.77 10.57 -3.10
C PRO A 5 -35.92 11.81 -2.79
N SER A 6 -36.02 12.32 -1.56
CA SER A 6 -35.18 13.36 -1.01
C SER A 6 -33.75 12.87 -0.87
N THR A 7 -32.82 13.58 -1.50
CA THR A 7 -31.38 13.49 -1.23
C THR A 7 -31.11 13.78 0.24
N PRO A 8 -30.26 13.01 0.94
CA PRO A 8 -29.86 13.39 2.30
C PRO A 8 -29.04 14.68 2.23
N ASP A 9 -29.47 15.68 2.99
CA ASP A 9 -28.74 16.90 3.22
C ASP A 9 -27.42 16.54 3.89
N HIS A 10 -26.31 16.79 3.19
CA HIS A 10 -24.99 16.80 3.78
C HIS A 10 -24.93 18.04 4.69
N GLU A 11 -25.18 17.84 5.99
CA GLU A 11 -24.80 18.82 7.00
C GLU A 11 -23.27 19.01 6.92
N THR A 12 -22.86 20.10 6.32
CA THR A 12 -21.47 20.55 6.40
C THR A 12 -21.23 20.99 7.84
N ASP A 13 -20.46 20.21 8.58
CA ASP A 13 -19.94 20.62 9.89
C ASP A 13 -18.96 21.80 9.68
N ASP A 14 -19.48 23.01 9.78
CA ASP A 14 -18.74 24.28 9.62
C ASP A 14 -17.73 24.55 10.76
N SER A 15 -17.54 23.60 11.68
CA SER A 15 -16.64 23.77 12.84
C SER A 15 -15.16 23.57 12.50
N HIS A 16 -14.83 23.07 11.29
CA HIS A 16 -13.43 22.86 10.87
C HIS A 16 -13.00 23.85 9.78
N PRO A 17 -11.81 24.45 9.90
CA PRO A 17 -11.30 25.33 8.84
C PRO A 17 -11.20 24.58 7.51
N ALA A 18 -11.68 25.20 6.44
CA ALA A 18 -11.85 24.64 5.09
C ALA A 18 -10.57 24.03 4.45
N PHE A 19 -9.42 24.18 5.09
CA PHE A 19 -8.12 23.71 4.58
C PHE A 19 -7.41 22.75 5.55
N ARG A 20 -8.11 22.16 6.50
CA ARG A 20 -7.52 21.20 7.42
C ARG A 20 -7.48 19.83 6.75
N TYR A 21 -6.29 19.23 6.74
CA TYR A 21 -6.11 17.82 6.36
C TYR A 21 -6.69 16.94 7.48
N ASP A 22 -7.83 16.34 7.24
CA ASP A 22 -8.51 15.43 8.17
C ASP A 22 -8.53 13.99 7.63
N ALA A 23 -9.09 13.07 8.43
CA ALA A 23 -9.13 11.66 8.08
C ALA A 23 -9.96 11.38 6.81
N HIS A 24 -11.07 12.09 6.59
CA HIS A 24 -11.90 11.91 5.40
C HIS A 24 -11.22 12.40 4.13
N LEU A 25 -10.52 13.52 4.21
CA LEU A 25 -9.73 14.03 3.10
C LEU A 25 -8.57 13.08 2.78
N ALA A 26 -7.90 12.56 3.82
CA ALA A 26 -6.83 11.58 3.68
C ALA A 26 -7.32 10.31 2.98
N GLU A 27 -8.39 9.69 3.48
CA GLU A 27 -8.97 8.46 2.92
C GLU A 27 -9.34 8.63 1.44
N ARG A 28 -9.99 9.73 1.08
CA ARG A 28 -10.35 10.01 -0.31
C ARG A 28 -9.12 10.13 -1.21
N ILE A 29 -8.14 10.91 -0.80
CA ILE A 29 -6.91 11.11 -1.57
C ILE A 29 -6.15 9.79 -1.71
N GLU A 30 -6.03 9.03 -0.65
CA GLU A 30 -5.30 7.76 -0.65
C GLU A 30 -5.97 6.73 -1.57
N THR A 31 -7.29 6.60 -1.49
CA THR A 31 -8.07 5.69 -2.36
C THR A 31 -7.92 6.07 -3.83
N ASP A 32 -8.12 7.35 -4.18
CA ASP A 32 -8.00 7.84 -5.56
C ASP A 32 -6.59 7.57 -6.13
N TRP A 33 -5.55 7.79 -5.33
CA TRP A 33 -4.18 7.54 -5.77
C TRP A 33 -3.84 6.06 -5.87
N GLN A 34 -4.35 5.21 -4.97
CA GLN A 34 -4.15 3.76 -5.03
C GLN A 34 -4.77 3.18 -6.31
N GLU A 35 -6.01 3.57 -6.63
CA GLU A 35 -6.66 3.17 -7.88
C GLU A 35 -5.88 3.63 -9.11
N ARG A 36 -5.43 4.88 -9.10
CA ARG A 36 -4.63 5.42 -10.19
C ARG A 36 -3.32 4.66 -10.38
N TRP A 37 -2.57 4.42 -9.31
CA TRP A 37 -1.32 3.66 -9.38
C TRP A 37 -1.51 2.23 -9.87
N ALA A 38 -2.61 1.58 -9.48
CA ALA A 38 -2.95 0.24 -9.96
C ALA A 38 -3.26 0.25 -11.47
N ASN A 39 -4.08 1.19 -11.92
CA ASN A 39 -4.49 1.31 -13.32
C ASN A 39 -3.33 1.69 -14.25
N GLU A 40 -2.46 2.60 -13.81
CA GLU A 40 -1.29 3.05 -14.56
C GLU A 40 -0.07 2.11 -14.44
N ASN A 41 -0.13 1.08 -13.58
CA ASN A 41 1.01 0.22 -13.25
C ASN A 41 2.25 1.02 -12.82
N THR A 42 2.06 2.10 -12.06
CA THR A 42 3.09 3.10 -11.72
C THR A 42 4.34 2.50 -11.07
N TYR A 43 4.15 1.44 -10.28
CA TYR A 43 5.24 0.78 -9.54
C TYR A 43 5.71 -0.54 -10.17
N ARG A 44 5.22 -0.85 -11.37
CA ARG A 44 5.65 -2.05 -12.08
C ARG A 44 7.09 -1.91 -12.53
N VAL A 45 7.88 -2.95 -12.29
CA VAL A 45 9.28 -3.05 -12.72
C VAL A 45 9.42 -4.25 -13.65
N SER A 46 10.08 -4.07 -14.80
CA SER A 46 10.36 -5.16 -15.71
C SER A 46 11.47 -6.07 -15.19
N ASN A 47 11.25 -7.38 -15.26
CA ASN A 47 12.28 -8.39 -14.98
C ASN A 47 13.18 -8.65 -16.18
N LEU A 48 12.79 -8.19 -17.36
CA LEU A 48 13.58 -8.43 -18.57
C LEU A 48 14.86 -7.60 -18.57
N PRO A 49 16.00 -8.17 -18.98
CA PRO A 49 17.18 -7.39 -19.26
C PRO A 49 16.85 -6.38 -20.36
N ALA A 50 17.31 -5.15 -20.20
CA ALA A 50 17.04 -4.03 -21.10
C ALA A 50 17.34 -4.28 -22.61
N MET A 51 17.87 -5.45 -22.95
CA MET A 51 18.19 -5.85 -24.34
C MET A 51 16.96 -6.32 -25.15
N GLU A 52 15.89 -6.77 -24.52
CA GLU A 52 14.71 -7.28 -25.27
C GLU A 52 13.65 -6.19 -25.56
N GLU A 53 13.64 -5.11 -24.79
CA GLU A 53 12.75 -3.95 -25.08
C GLU A 53 13.26 -3.09 -26.23
N SER A 54 14.49 -3.30 -26.71
CA SER A 54 15.22 -2.41 -27.63
C SER A 54 15.03 -2.71 -29.12
N ARG A 55 13.97 -3.38 -29.55
CA ARG A 55 13.73 -3.51 -31.00
C ARG A 55 13.15 -2.26 -31.65
N GLY A 56 13.26 -1.09 -31.05
CA GLY A 56 12.75 0.15 -31.64
C GLY A 56 13.04 1.47 -30.96
N SER A 57 13.62 1.52 -29.77
CA SER A 57 13.98 2.79 -29.13
C SER A 57 15.26 2.67 -28.35
N VAL A 58 16.08 3.73 -28.39
CA VAL A 58 17.23 3.94 -27.50
C VAL A 58 16.67 4.27 -26.12
N ALA A 59 16.05 3.30 -25.45
CA ALA A 59 15.64 3.46 -24.07
C ALA A 59 16.91 3.50 -23.22
N GLU A 60 17.18 4.62 -22.59
CA GLU A 60 18.26 4.77 -21.63
C GLU A 60 18.17 3.64 -20.61
N LYS A 61 19.24 2.87 -20.48
CA LYS A 61 19.34 1.76 -19.54
C LYS A 61 19.25 2.32 -18.12
N ARG A 62 18.06 2.30 -17.52
CA ARG A 62 17.87 2.74 -16.15
C ARG A 62 18.61 1.81 -15.20
N GLN A 63 19.24 2.39 -14.19
CA GLN A 63 19.90 1.61 -13.14
C GLN A 63 18.84 0.97 -12.25
N LYS A 64 18.91 -0.35 -12.07
CA LYS A 64 18.00 -1.09 -11.19
C LYS A 64 18.39 -0.93 -9.74
N LEU A 65 17.40 -0.76 -8.88
CA LEU A 65 17.56 -0.66 -7.43
C LEU A 65 16.49 -1.51 -6.76
N PHE A 66 16.91 -2.38 -5.86
CA PHE A 66 16.02 -3.10 -4.97
C PHE A 66 16.04 -2.46 -3.59
N VAL A 67 14.87 -2.03 -3.11
CA VAL A 67 14.65 -1.47 -1.77
C VAL A 67 13.83 -2.46 -0.98
N MET A 68 14.33 -2.87 0.16
CA MET A 68 13.71 -3.85 1.03
C MET A 68 13.59 -3.30 2.44
N ASP A 69 12.48 -3.60 3.10
CA ASP A 69 12.25 -3.35 4.52
C ASP A 69 11.76 -4.63 5.19
N MET A 70 11.73 -4.64 6.51
CA MET A 70 11.16 -5.75 7.27
C MET A 70 9.65 -5.73 7.12
N PHE A 71 9.08 -6.80 6.61
CA PHE A 71 7.62 -6.94 6.49
C PHE A 71 6.98 -7.27 7.85
N PRO A 72 5.75 -6.78 8.10
CA PRO A 72 5.08 -6.95 9.38
C PRO A 72 4.61 -8.38 9.61
N TYR A 73 4.53 -8.73 10.86
CA TYR A 73 3.91 -9.96 11.34
C TYR A 73 2.40 -9.73 11.49
N PRO A 74 1.51 -10.52 10.88
CA PRO A 74 0.05 -10.37 11.01
C PRO A 74 -0.44 -11.00 12.33
N SER A 75 0.11 -10.60 13.47
CA SER A 75 -0.19 -11.15 14.79
C SER A 75 -1.40 -10.54 15.47
N GLY A 76 -1.98 -9.48 14.92
CA GLY A 76 -3.14 -8.78 15.47
C GLY A 76 -3.69 -7.74 14.51
N ALA A 77 -4.78 -7.09 14.91
CA ALA A 77 -5.39 -6.03 14.14
C ALA A 77 -4.50 -4.78 14.15
N GLY A 78 -4.05 -4.35 12.98
CA GLY A 78 -3.31 -3.11 12.77
C GLY A 78 -1.80 -3.20 13.05
N LEU A 79 -1.15 -2.09 12.78
CA LEU A 79 0.29 -1.92 12.94
C LEU A 79 0.59 -1.12 14.21
N HIS A 80 1.71 -1.41 14.88
CA HIS A 80 2.17 -0.57 15.97
C HIS A 80 3.01 0.62 15.45
N VAL A 81 3.19 1.65 16.29
CA VAL A 81 3.86 2.90 15.92
C VAL A 81 5.31 2.76 15.44
N GLY A 82 5.97 1.65 15.73
CA GLY A 82 7.32 1.35 15.25
C GLY A 82 7.37 0.96 13.76
N HIS A 83 6.31 0.38 13.21
CA HIS A 83 6.26 -0.02 11.81
C HIS A 83 6.35 1.16 10.84
N PRO A 84 5.57 2.25 11.01
CA PRO A 84 5.65 3.40 10.11
C PRO A 84 7.03 4.03 10.04
N LEU A 85 7.84 3.93 11.07
CA LEU A 85 9.18 4.54 11.09
C LEU A 85 10.07 3.98 9.96
N GLY A 86 10.12 2.66 9.82
CA GLY A 86 10.87 2.01 8.73
C GLY A 86 10.18 2.21 7.38
N TYR A 87 8.90 1.92 7.31
CA TYR A 87 8.13 1.92 6.05
C TYR A 87 8.07 3.28 5.38
N ILE A 88 7.88 4.37 6.15
CA ILE A 88 7.91 5.72 5.61
C ILE A 88 9.31 6.06 5.08
N GLY A 89 10.36 5.69 5.81
CA GLY A 89 11.73 5.95 5.40
C GLY A 89 12.08 5.27 4.08
N THR A 90 11.78 3.99 3.94
CA THR A 90 12.04 3.20 2.72
C THR A 90 11.15 3.63 1.55
N ASP A 91 9.89 3.99 1.80
CA ASP A 91 8.98 4.50 0.76
C ASP A 91 9.46 5.84 0.21
N VAL A 92 9.81 6.79 1.07
CA VAL A 92 10.37 8.09 0.66
C VAL A 92 11.65 7.90 -0.16
N PHE A 93 12.55 7.02 0.29
CA PHE A 93 13.78 6.72 -0.44
C PHE A 93 13.50 6.10 -1.82
N ALA A 94 12.59 5.13 -1.89
CA ALA A 94 12.20 4.46 -3.12
C ALA A 94 11.59 5.46 -4.13
N ARG A 95 10.68 6.33 -3.68
CA ARG A 95 10.08 7.40 -4.50
C ARG A 95 11.13 8.39 -5.00
N TYR A 96 12.01 8.84 -4.12
CA TYR A 96 13.13 9.71 -4.50
C TYR A 96 13.99 9.09 -5.60
N LYS A 97 14.37 7.82 -5.47
CA LYS A 97 15.16 7.11 -6.47
C LYS A 97 14.44 6.96 -7.81
N ARG A 98 13.12 6.69 -7.81
CA ARG A 98 12.32 6.72 -9.05
C ARG A 98 12.36 8.08 -9.73
N MET A 99 12.19 9.17 -8.97
CA MET A 99 12.28 10.54 -9.48
C MET A 99 13.67 10.85 -10.05
N ARG A 100 14.71 10.16 -9.57
CA ARG A 100 16.08 10.25 -10.09
C ARG A 100 16.35 9.33 -11.30
N GLY A 101 15.33 8.66 -11.84
CA GLY A 101 15.42 7.84 -13.03
C GLY A 101 15.87 6.40 -12.79
N TYR A 102 15.88 5.93 -11.54
CA TYR A 102 16.12 4.52 -11.25
C TYR A 102 14.89 3.67 -11.52
N ASP A 103 15.12 2.43 -11.89
CA ASP A 103 14.11 1.38 -11.98
C ASP A 103 14.05 0.65 -10.62
N VAL A 104 13.10 1.07 -9.76
CA VAL A 104 13.07 0.71 -8.35
C VAL A 104 12.06 -0.38 -8.07
N LEU A 105 12.52 -1.55 -7.64
CA LEU A 105 11.70 -2.58 -7.04
C LEU A 105 11.64 -2.34 -5.53
N HIS A 106 10.45 -1.96 -5.04
CA HIS A 106 10.16 -1.83 -3.61
C HIS A 106 8.93 -2.66 -3.31
N THR A 107 9.13 -3.77 -2.63
CA THR A 107 8.08 -4.75 -2.32
C THR A 107 7.80 -4.79 -0.83
N MET A 108 6.54 -5.04 -0.49
CA MET A 108 6.08 -5.28 0.87
C MET A 108 5.21 -6.54 0.88
N GLY A 109 5.17 -7.22 2.00
CA GLY A 109 4.34 -8.40 2.24
C GLY A 109 4.12 -8.60 3.72
N TYR A 110 3.83 -9.83 4.12
CA TYR A 110 3.58 -10.20 5.50
C TYR A 110 4.42 -11.43 5.87
N ASP A 111 4.97 -11.45 7.09
CA ASP A 111 5.54 -12.65 7.69
C ASP A 111 4.40 -13.55 8.20
N ALA A 112 3.81 -14.27 7.26
CA ALA A 112 2.57 -15.01 7.49
C ALA A 112 2.76 -16.39 8.15
N PHE A 113 4.01 -16.81 8.33
CA PHE A 113 4.34 -18.13 8.91
C PHE A 113 5.17 -17.96 10.18
N GLY A 114 4.62 -18.37 11.33
CA GLY A 114 5.39 -18.30 12.56
C GLY A 114 4.63 -18.67 13.82
N LEU A 115 5.37 -18.75 14.91
CA LEU A 115 4.90 -19.21 16.22
C LEU A 115 3.63 -18.54 16.74
N PRO A 116 3.42 -17.22 16.62
CA PRO A 116 2.18 -16.61 17.12
C PRO A 116 0.92 -17.10 16.44
N ALA A 117 0.95 -17.33 15.12
CA ALA A 117 -0.20 -17.88 14.39
C ALA A 117 -0.44 -19.35 14.76
N GLU A 118 0.62 -20.12 14.93
CA GLU A 118 0.53 -21.52 15.34
C GLU A 118 0.06 -21.66 16.79
N GLU A 119 0.53 -20.82 17.70
CA GLU A 119 0.11 -20.83 19.10
C GLU A 119 -1.36 -20.42 19.23
N HIS A 120 -1.81 -19.43 18.48
CA HIS A 120 -3.22 -19.07 18.39
C HIS A 120 -4.07 -20.26 17.90
N ALA A 121 -3.63 -20.94 16.85
CA ALA A 121 -4.29 -22.13 16.32
C ALA A 121 -4.37 -23.26 17.34
N ARG A 122 -3.31 -23.48 18.10
CA ARG A 122 -3.25 -24.49 19.17
C ARG A 122 -4.25 -24.18 20.29
N GLN A 123 -4.42 -22.91 20.65
CA GLN A 123 -5.32 -22.48 21.72
C GLN A 123 -6.79 -22.49 21.29
N THR A 124 -7.06 -22.13 20.03
CA THR A 124 -8.43 -21.97 19.54
C THR A 124 -8.97 -23.19 18.78
N GLY A 125 -8.08 -24.08 18.32
CA GLY A 125 -8.42 -25.17 17.42
C GLY A 125 -8.68 -24.71 15.97
N GLU A 126 -8.44 -23.46 15.66
CA GLU A 126 -8.62 -22.88 14.33
C GLU A 126 -7.34 -23.00 13.50
N HIS A 127 -7.46 -23.27 12.20
CA HIS A 127 -6.27 -23.38 11.34
C HIS A 127 -5.51 -22.05 11.27
N PRO A 128 -4.17 -22.02 11.36
CA PRO A 128 -3.37 -20.77 11.41
C PRO A 128 -3.68 -19.79 10.27
N ARG A 129 -3.93 -20.30 9.08
CA ARG A 129 -4.25 -19.53 7.89
C ARG A 129 -5.47 -18.63 8.07
N VAL A 130 -6.53 -19.10 8.75
CA VAL A 130 -7.77 -18.34 8.94
C VAL A 130 -7.50 -17.05 9.70
N ASN A 131 -6.80 -17.16 10.82
CA ASN A 131 -6.43 -15.98 11.62
C ASN A 131 -5.46 -15.06 10.88
N THR A 132 -4.49 -15.63 10.16
CA THR A 132 -3.53 -14.86 9.38
C THR A 132 -4.22 -14.05 8.28
N GLU A 133 -5.09 -14.68 7.47
CA GLU A 133 -5.82 -13.99 6.40
C GLU A 133 -6.74 -12.89 6.96
N LYS A 134 -7.38 -13.13 8.11
CA LYS A 134 -8.21 -12.13 8.79
C LYS A 134 -7.39 -10.92 9.26
N ASN A 135 -6.17 -11.12 9.71
CA ASN A 135 -5.31 -10.02 10.18
C ASN A 135 -4.62 -9.26 9.04
N ILE A 136 -4.56 -9.84 7.84
CA ILE A 136 -4.03 -9.20 6.63
C ILE A 136 -5.09 -8.30 5.97
N ALA A 137 -6.35 -8.70 6.02
CA ALA A 137 -7.47 -7.95 5.44
C ALA A 137 -7.82 -6.69 6.23
#